data_703bfb24037ba33c7e934de8f9146caa
#
_entry.id   703bfb24037ba33c7e934de8f9146caa
#
_cell.length_a   1.000
_cell.length_b   1.000
_cell.length_c   1.000
_cell.angle_alpha   90.00
_cell.angle_beta   90.00
_cell.angle_gamma   90.00
#
_symmetry.space_group_name_H-M   'P 1'
#
loop_
_entity.id
_entity.type
_entity.pdbx_description
1 polymer ?
#
loop_
_entity_poly.entity_id
_entity_poly.type
_entity_poly.pdbx_seq_one_letter_code
_entity_poly.pdbx_strand_id
1 'polypeptide(L)'
;PQSFAKEVGEVAPGGYTLYDSTKPLDQRHGRRDIHYLAIPLTEMCLREYTDSRQRQLFKNVIYVGALSALLNIDFAILKDLVSEQFKGKEKLITPNIHALEMGHQYASTHFECPLGIQLKAGEKTPKHIQEFDQILMDGNTATALGAVYAGATVAAWYPITPVTYTHL
;
A
#
# COMPACT_ATOMS: atom_id res chain seq x y z
N PRO A 1 -14.97 -10.59 1.44
CA PRO A 1 -14.77 -10.20 2.85
C PRO A 1 -16.02 -9.53 3.38
N GLN A 2 -16.26 -9.63 4.68
CA GLN A 2 -17.47 -9.05 5.31
C GLN A 2 -17.51 -7.51 5.19
N SER A 3 -16.35 -6.85 5.01
CA SER A 3 -16.22 -5.39 4.83
C SER A 3 -16.53 -4.89 3.42
N PHE A 4 -16.49 -5.76 2.40
CA PHE A 4 -16.57 -5.34 0.99
C PHE A 4 -17.81 -4.51 0.66
N ALA A 5 -18.98 -4.94 1.12
CA ALA A 5 -20.24 -4.23 0.86
C ALA A 5 -20.24 -2.81 1.44
N LYS A 6 -19.65 -2.65 2.64
CA LYS A 6 -19.51 -1.34 3.30
C LYS A 6 -18.52 -0.46 2.53
N GLU A 7 -17.34 -0.98 2.23
CA GLU A 7 -16.28 -0.25 1.53
C GLU A 7 -16.73 0.21 0.13
N VAL A 8 -17.39 -0.65 -0.64
CA VAL A 8 -17.96 -0.29 -1.94
C VAL A 8 -19.05 0.79 -1.80
N GLY A 9 -19.84 0.74 -0.73
CA GLY A 9 -20.86 1.76 -0.42
C GLY A 9 -20.27 3.16 -0.21
N GLU A 10 -19.06 3.25 0.30
CA GLU A 10 -18.37 4.51 0.60
C GLU A 10 -17.64 5.13 -0.63
N VAL A 11 -17.48 4.39 -1.73
CA VAL A 11 -16.85 4.91 -2.94
C VAL A 11 -17.73 5.97 -3.60
N ALA A 12 -17.16 7.14 -3.90
CA ALA A 12 -17.87 8.19 -4.61
C ALA A 12 -18.27 7.74 -6.04
N PRO A 13 -19.40 8.24 -6.59
CA PRO A 13 -19.77 7.98 -7.99
C PRO A 13 -18.63 8.35 -8.94
N GLY A 14 -18.36 7.49 -9.93
CA GLY A 14 -17.21 7.61 -10.84
C GLY A 14 -15.86 7.19 -10.21
N GLY A 15 -15.86 6.80 -8.94
CA GLY A 15 -14.65 6.34 -8.25
C GLY A 15 -14.22 4.93 -8.66
N TYR A 16 -13.07 4.51 -8.16
CA TYR A 16 -12.43 3.25 -8.51
C TYR A 16 -12.36 2.31 -7.30
N THR A 17 -12.61 1.03 -7.54
CA THR A 17 -12.42 -0.03 -6.56
C THR A 17 -11.49 -1.09 -7.13
N LEU A 18 -10.33 -1.28 -6.52
CA LEU A 18 -9.39 -2.32 -6.88
C LEU A 18 -9.61 -3.54 -5.99
N TYR A 19 -9.69 -4.72 -6.60
CA TYR A 19 -9.97 -5.96 -5.87
C TYR A 19 -9.20 -7.16 -6.43
N ASP A 20 -9.02 -8.18 -5.58
CA ASP A 20 -8.43 -9.46 -5.97
C ASP A 20 -9.45 -10.32 -6.73
N SER A 21 -9.34 -10.37 -8.05
CA SER A 21 -10.27 -11.07 -8.93
C SER A 21 -10.15 -12.60 -8.90
N THR A 22 -9.18 -13.16 -8.18
CA THR A 22 -9.11 -14.61 -7.95
C THR A 22 -10.37 -15.12 -7.24
N LYS A 23 -11.05 -14.24 -6.50
CA LYS A 23 -12.36 -14.52 -5.93
C LYS A 23 -13.42 -13.70 -6.66
N PRO A 24 -14.48 -14.33 -7.17
CA PRO A 24 -15.54 -13.60 -7.85
C PRO A 24 -16.19 -12.58 -6.89
N LEU A 25 -16.54 -11.43 -7.44
CA LEU A 25 -17.33 -10.43 -6.72
C LEU A 25 -18.74 -10.96 -6.49
N ASP A 26 -19.27 -10.74 -5.30
CA ASP A 26 -20.69 -10.95 -5.03
C ASP A 26 -21.51 -9.88 -5.78
N GLN A 27 -22.19 -10.30 -6.83
CA GLN A 27 -22.98 -9.42 -7.70
C GLN A 27 -24.07 -8.62 -6.94
N ARG A 28 -24.50 -9.11 -5.76
CA ARG A 28 -25.49 -8.42 -4.91
C ARG A 28 -25.00 -7.07 -4.40
N HIS A 29 -23.69 -6.87 -4.35
CA HIS A 29 -23.07 -5.63 -3.87
C HIS A 29 -22.42 -4.80 -4.99
N GLY A 30 -22.64 -5.22 -6.25
CA GLY A 30 -22.12 -4.50 -7.41
C GLY A 30 -22.83 -3.15 -7.62
N ARG A 31 -22.07 -2.08 -7.71
CA ARG A 31 -22.54 -0.75 -8.13
C ARG A 31 -22.21 -0.51 -9.59
N ARG A 32 -23.09 0.18 -10.32
CA ARG A 32 -22.89 0.49 -11.73
C ARG A 32 -22.25 1.86 -11.98
N ASP A 33 -22.18 2.67 -10.97
CA ASP A 33 -21.68 4.03 -10.99
C ASP A 33 -20.22 4.17 -10.54
N ILE A 34 -19.50 3.06 -10.38
CA ILE A 34 -18.09 3.01 -10.03
C ILE A 34 -17.32 2.06 -10.96
N HIS A 35 -16.00 2.22 -11.02
CA HIS A 35 -15.12 1.41 -11.84
C HIS A 35 -14.47 0.30 -11.01
N TYR A 36 -14.55 -0.94 -11.48
CA TYR A 36 -13.93 -2.09 -10.83
C TYR A 36 -12.63 -2.46 -11.55
N LEU A 37 -11.52 -2.41 -10.83
CA LEU A 37 -10.20 -2.80 -11.31
C LEU A 37 -9.87 -4.20 -10.76
N ALA A 38 -9.97 -5.18 -11.62
CA ALA A 38 -9.81 -6.60 -11.28
C ALA A 38 -8.36 -7.03 -11.45
N ILE A 39 -7.66 -7.35 -10.37
CA ILE A 39 -6.29 -7.88 -10.41
C ILE A 39 -6.27 -9.26 -9.75
N PRO A 40 -5.79 -10.33 -10.40
CA PRO A 40 -5.77 -11.68 -9.82
C PRO A 40 -4.58 -11.85 -8.86
N LEU A 41 -4.53 -11.02 -7.80
CA LEU A 41 -3.41 -10.92 -6.87
C LEU A 41 -3.03 -12.26 -6.23
N THR A 42 -4.02 -13.02 -5.77
CA THR A 42 -3.78 -14.32 -5.17
C THR A 42 -3.25 -15.33 -6.19
N GLU A 43 -3.80 -15.33 -7.42
CA GLU A 43 -3.33 -16.21 -8.48
C GLU A 43 -1.90 -15.88 -8.91
N MET A 44 -1.55 -14.60 -9.05
CA MET A 44 -0.18 -14.15 -9.33
C MET A 44 0.79 -14.66 -8.27
N CYS A 45 0.42 -14.53 -6.98
CA CYS A 45 1.25 -15.05 -5.89
C CYS A 45 1.35 -16.58 -5.89
N LEU A 46 0.28 -17.30 -6.24
CA LEU A 46 0.31 -18.76 -6.30
C LEU A 46 1.23 -19.30 -7.40
N ARG A 47 1.33 -18.58 -8.52
CA ARG A 47 2.21 -18.95 -9.63
C ARG A 47 3.68 -18.69 -9.31
N GLU A 48 3.99 -17.61 -8.59
CA GLU A 48 5.36 -17.12 -8.39
C GLU A 48 5.99 -17.67 -7.11
N TYR A 49 5.22 -17.79 -6.03
CA TYR A 49 5.75 -18.12 -4.70
C TYR A 49 5.22 -19.45 -4.19
N THR A 50 6.11 -20.33 -3.73
CA THR A 50 5.75 -21.64 -3.14
C THR A 50 5.38 -21.52 -1.67
N ASP A 51 6.04 -20.63 -0.93
CA ASP A 51 5.82 -20.43 0.50
C ASP A 51 4.55 -19.61 0.79
N SER A 52 3.73 -20.08 1.73
CA SER A 52 2.44 -19.45 2.05
C SER A 52 2.58 -18.09 2.74
N ARG A 53 3.64 -17.87 3.53
CA ARG A 53 3.91 -16.59 4.19
C ARG A 53 4.38 -15.56 3.19
N GLN A 54 5.25 -15.97 2.27
CA GLN A 54 5.69 -15.12 1.17
C GLN A 54 4.51 -14.67 0.31
N ARG A 55 3.57 -15.57 -0.03
CA ARG A 55 2.37 -15.21 -0.78
C ARG A 55 1.55 -14.13 -0.09
N GLN A 56 1.38 -14.24 1.23
CA GLN A 56 0.63 -13.25 1.99
C GLN A 56 1.30 -11.86 1.98
N LEU A 57 2.62 -11.82 2.11
CA LEU A 57 3.40 -10.57 2.11
C LEU A 57 3.45 -9.95 0.71
N PHE A 58 3.85 -10.72 -0.28
CA PHE A 58 4.06 -10.21 -1.64
C PHE A 58 2.76 -9.82 -2.35
N LYS A 59 1.61 -10.38 -1.96
CA LYS A 59 0.32 -9.91 -2.47
C LYS A 59 0.11 -8.41 -2.22
N ASN A 60 0.48 -7.91 -1.06
CA ASN A 60 0.40 -6.48 -0.76
C ASN A 60 1.41 -5.66 -1.57
N VAL A 61 2.60 -6.20 -1.80
CA VAL A 61 3.64 -5.53 -2.60
C VAL A 61 3.23 -5.45 -4.09
N ILE A 62 2.67 -6.52 -4.65
CA ILE A 62 2.10 -6.53 -6.01
C ILE A 62 0.98 -5.47 -6.12
N TYR A 63 0.13 -5.37 -5.10
CA TYR A 63 -0.91 -4.34 -5.05
C TYR A 63 -0.34 -2.92 -5.12
N VAL A 64 0.72 -2.63 -4.34
CA VAL A 64 1.42 -1.32 -4.39
C VAL A 64 2.03 -1.07 -5.76
N GLY A 65 2.63 -2.10 -6.38
CA GLY A 65 3.13 -2.00 -7.74
C GLY A 65 2.04 -1.64 -8.76
N ALA A 66 0.86 -2.25 -8.66
CA ALA A 66 -0.28 -1.90 -9.51
C ALA A 66 -0.75 -0.46 -9.29
N LEU A 67 -0.84 -0.01 -8.03
CA LEU A 67 -1.18 1.38 -7.72
C LEU A 67 -0.20 2.37 -8.33
N SER A 68 1.08 2.04 -8.42
CA SER A 68 2.08 2.94 -9.00
C SER A 68 1.80 3.24 -10.47
N ALA A 69 1.36 2.26 -11.25
CA ALA A 69 0.98 2.47 -12.64
C ALA A 69 -0.35 3.25 -12.75
N LEU A 70 -1.35 2.86 -11.94
CA LEU A 70 -2.69 3.46 -11.96
C LEU A 70 -2.68 4.95 -11.58
N LEU A 71 -1.81 5.35 -10.64
CA LEU A 71 -1.76 6.70 -10.08
C LEU A 71 -0.56 7.53 -10.58
N ASN A 72 0.19 7.01 -11.54
CA ASN A 72 1.40 7.64 -12.07
C ASN A 72 2.45 7.98 -11.00
N ILE A 73 2.67 7.04 -10.07
CA ILE A 73 3.74 7.18 -9.07
C ILE A 73 5.06 6.79 -9.73
N ASP A 74 6.10 7.59 -9.53
CA ASP A 74 7.44 7.29 -10.04
C ASP A 74 7.94 5.95 -9.46
N PHE A 75 8.12 4.99 -10.35
CA PHE A 75 8.50 3.64 -9.97
C PHE A 75 9.93 3.55 -9.42
N ALA A 76 10.80 4.49 -9.80
CA ALA A 76 12.16 4.56 -9.26
C ALA A 76 12.13 4.88 -7.75
N ILE A 77 11.26 5.78 -7.33
CA ILE A 77 11.09 6.12 -5.90
C ILE A 77 10.67 4.89 -5.09
N LEU A 78 9.79 4.04 -5.62
CA LEU A 78 9.38 2.82 -4.92
C LEU A 78 10.54 1.82 -4.78
N LYS A 79 11.39 1.68 -5.79
CA LYS A 79 12.59 0.83 -5.72
C LYS A 79 13.58 1.34 -4.67
N ASP A 80 13.79 2.65 -4.63
CA ASP A 80 14.68 3.28 -3.65
C ASP A 80 14.15 3.09 -2.23
N LEU A 81 12.85 3.29 -2.00
CA LEU A 81 12.20 3.05 -0.70
C LEU A 81 12.32 1.61 -0.23
N VAL A 82 12.13 0.63 -1.13
CA VAL A 82 12.33 -0.79 -0.81
C VAL A 82 13.80 -1.05 -0.44
N SER A 83 14.73 -0.49 -1.20
CA SER A 83 16.16 -0.65 -0.94
C SER A 83 16.57 -0.04 0.41
N GLU A 84 16.03 1.11 0.74
CA GLU A 84 16.26 1.77 2.02
C GLU A 84 15.65 0.99 3.19
N GLN A 85 14.40 0.55 3.06
CA GLN A 85 13.70 -0.20 4.11
C GLN A 85 14.36 -1.53 4.45
N PHE A 86 14.92 -2.22 3.46
CA PHE A 86 15.60 -3.51 3.63
C PHE A 86 17.12 -3.40 3.64
N LYS A 87 17.67 -2.21 3.88
CA LYS A 87 19.11 -1.99 4.02
C LYS A 87 19.70 -2.92 5.08
N GLY A 88 20.75 -3.68 4.69
CA GLY A 88 21.35 -4.73 5.54
C GLY A 88 20.62 -6.09 5.46
N LYS A 89 19.56 -6.20 4.66
CA LYS A 89 18.82 -7.46 4.39
C LYS A 89 18.62 -7.63 2.88
N GLU A 90 19.71 -7.59 2.12
CA GLU A 90 19.70 -7.55 0.64
C GLU A 90 18.88 -8.69 0.01
N LYS A 91 18.85 -9.86 0.68
CA LYS A 91 18.04 -11.01 0.23
C LYS A 91 16.54 -10.72 0.11
N LEU A 92 16.06 -9.66 0.79
CA LEU A 92 14.66 -9.24 0.73
C LEU A 92 14.41 -8.19 -0.35
N ILE A 93 15.42 -7.46 -0.78
CA ILE A 93 15.27 -6.37 -1.76
C ILE A 93 14.77 -6.90 -3.10
N THR A 94 15.50 -7.84 -3.69
CA THR A 94 15.18 -8.37 -5.03
C THR A 94 13.77 -8.96 -5.13
N PRO A 95 13.30 -9.81 -4.20
CA PRO A 95 11.94 -10.34 -4.26
C PRO A 95 10.85 -9.26 -4.11
N ASN A 96 11.09 -8.23 -3.31
CA ASN A 96 10.14 -7.13 -3.15
C ASN A 96 10.06 -6.26 -4.41
N ILE A 97 11.21 -5.93 -5.01
CA ILE A 97 11.24 -5.21 -6.29
C ILE A 97 10.54 -6.01 -7.38
N HIS A 98 10.80 -7.31 -7.48
CA HIS A 98 10.12 -8.19 -8.43
C HIS A 98 8.60 -8.19 -8.24
N ALA A 99 8.13 -8.28 -7.01
CA ALA A 99 6.69 -8.20 -6.72
C ALA A 99 6.08 -6.84 -7.13
N LEU A 100 6.79 -5.73 -6.88
CA LEU A 100 6.37 -4.41 -7.37
C LEU A 100 6.27 -4.38 -8.91
N GLU A 101 7.28 -4.91 -9.60
CA GLU A 101 7.32 -4.97 -11.06
C GLU A 101 6.16 -5.78 -11.64
N MET A 102 5.85 -6.92 -11.04
CA MET A 102 4.69 -7.74 -11.43
C MET A 102 3.39 -6.95 -11.40
N GLY A 103 3.14 -6.23 -10.30
CA GLY A 103 1.94 -5.42 -10.13
C GLY A 103 1.87 -4.25 -11.12
N HIS A 104 2.97 -3.52 -11.26
CA HIS A 104 3.08 -2.39 -12.17
C HIS A 104 2.85 -2.82 -13.62
N GLN A 105 3.51 -3.89 -14.06
CA GLN A 105 3.38 -4.43 -15.42
C GLN A 105 1.96 -4.92 -15.68
N TYR A 106 1.36 -5.63 -14.73
CA TYR A 106 -0.02 -6.11 -14.88
C TYR A 106 -0.98 -4.92 -15.09
N ALA A 107 -0.91 -3.90 -14.24
CA ALA A 107 -1.79 -2.75 -14.35
C ALA A 107 -1.58 -1.98 -15.65
N SER A 108 -0.32 -1.74 -16.05
CA SER A 108 0.01 -1.04 -17.30
C SER A 108 -0.46 -1.78 -18.55
N THR A 109 -0.59 -3.13 -18.47
CA THR A 109 -1.00 -3.94 -19.62
C THR A 109 -2.52 -4.10 -19.72
N HIS A 110 -3.23 -4.12 -18.59
CA HIS A 110 -4.65 -4.49 -18.53
C HIS A 110 -5.58 -3.31 -18.27
N PHE A 111 -5.06 -2.18 -17.85
CA PHE A 111 -5.86 -0.99 -17.56
C PHE A 111 -5.34 0.22 -18.32
N GLU A 112 -6.23 1.20 -18.52
CA GLU A 112 -5.81 2.52 -18.96
C GLU A 112 -5.03 3.20 -17.82
N CYS A 113 -3.75 3.45 -18.06
CA CYS A 113 -2.83 4.03 -17.09
C CYS A 113 -2.17 5.29 -17.64
N PRO A 114 -2.09 6.35 -16.85
CA PRO A 114 -2.69 6.48 -15.52
C PRO A 114 -4.20 6.65 -15.56
N LEU A 115 -4.88 6.39 -14.45
CA LEU A 115 -6.29 6.72 -14.26
C LEU A 115 -6.51 8.25 -14.37
N GLY A 116 -7.76 8.67 -14.50
CA GLY A 116 -8.12 10.10 -14.44
C GLY A 116 -7.72 10.80 -13.13
N ILE A 117 -7.43 10.00 -12.08
CA ILE A 117 -6.88 10.47 -10.80
C ILE A 117 -5.37 10.25 -10.82
N GLN A 118 -4.60 11.30 -10.61
CA GLN A 118 -3.15 11.24 -10.57
C GLN A 118 -2.62 11.87 -9.29
N LEU A 119 -1.58 11.26 -8.70
CA LEU A 119 -0.83 11.89 -7.63
C LEU A 119 0.09 12.95 -8.25
N LYS A 120 -0.10 14.20 -7.83
CA LYS A 120 0.82 15.29 -8.16
C LYS A 120 1.65 15.61 -6.94
N ALA A 121 2.92 15.99 -7.14
CA ALA A 121 3.69 16.60 -6.08
C ALA A 121 2.87 17.79 -5.55
N GLY A 122 2.65 17.82 -4.24
CA GLY A 122 1.90 18.90 -3.60
C GLY A 122 2.53 20.24 -3.94
N GLU A 123 1.71 21.25 -4.18
CA GLU A 123 2.20 22.62 -4.19
C GLU A 123 2.84 22.88 -2.82
N LYS A 124 3.95 23.64 -2.82
CA LYS A 124 4.65 23.98 -1.58
C LYS A 124 3.65 24.43 -0.54
N THR A 125 3.74 23.82 0.63
CA THR A 125 2.93 24.14 1.81
C THR A 125 2.71 25.65 1.92
N PRO A 126 1.51 26.13 2.24
CA PRO A 126 1.24 27.57 2.41
C PRO A 126 2.29 28.23 3.27
N LYS A 127 2.71 29.45 2.93
CA LYS A 127 3.84 30.15 3.60
C LYS A 127 3.74 30.18 5.12
N HIS A 128 2.54 30.20 5.70
CA HIS A 128 2.33 30.21 7.15
C HIS A 128 2.62 28.86 7.84
N ILE A 129 2.81 27.77 7.08
CA ILE A 129 3.16 26.45 7.57
C ILE A 129 4.63 26.12 7.23
N GLN A 130 5.29 26.93 6.38
CA GLN A 130 6.69 26.72 5.96
C GLN A 130 7.73 27.01 7.06
N GLU A 131 7.31 27.57 8.20
CA GLU A 131 8.23 27.86 9.32
C GLU A 131 8.70 26.60 10.05
N PHE A 132 8.04 25.44 9.82
CA PHE A 132 8.39 24.18 10.44
C PHE A 132 8.49 23.08 9.38
N ASP A 133 9.57 22.31 9.43
CA ASP A 133 9.71 21.10 8.64
C ASP A 133 8.62 20.10 9.06
N GLN A 134 7.74 19.77 8.14
CA GLN A 134 6.69 18.79 8.37
C GLN A 134 7.19 17.39 8.03
N ILE A 135 6.92 16.43 8.91
CA ILE A 135 7.20 15.01 8.68
C ILE A 135 5.91 14.22 8.68
N LEU A 136 5.85 13.20 7.82
CA LEU A 136 4.79 12.22 7.88
C LEU A 136 5.14 11.17 8.94
N MET A 137 4.26 10.98 9.92
CA MET A 137 4.51 10.09 11.04
C MET A 137 3.24 9.31 11.37
N ASP A 138 3.36 8.02 11.70
CA ASP A 138 2.24 7.24 12.21
C ASP A 138 1.89 7.62 13.65
N GLY A 139 0.63 7.34 14.05
CA GLY A 139 0.11 7.73 15.35
C GLY A 139 0.84 7.07 16.53
N ASN A 140 1.37 5.85 16.37
CA ASN A 140 2.11 5.16 17.44
C ASN A 140 3.45 5.85 17.68
N THR A 141 4.16 6.19 16.62
CA THR A 141 5.43 6.93 16.69
C THR A 141 5.21 8.33 17.27
N ALA A 142 4.15 9.03 16.84
CA ALA A 142 3.79 10.34 17.39
C ALA A 142 3.49 10.26 18.89
N THR A 143 2.75 9.24 19.33
CA THR A 143 2.43 9.02 20.74
C THR A 143 3.70 8.71 21.55
N ALA A 144 4.58 7.86 21.04
CA ALA A 144 5.84 7.55 21.71
C ALA A 144 6.73 8.78 21.86
N LEU A 145 6.88 9.58 20.80
CA LEU A 145 7.61 10.85 20.88
C LEU A 145 6.99 11.82 21.87
N GLY A 146 5.66 11.98 21.83
CA GLY A 146 4.95 12.82 22.78
C GLY A 146 5.17 12.40 24.23
N ALA A 147 5.19 11.11 24.52
CA ALA A 147 5.50 10.59 25.85
C ALA A 147 6.95 10.92 26.28
N VAL A 148 7.94 10.78 25.38
CA VAL A 148 9.34 11.14 25.65
C VAL A 148 9.46 12.64 25.93
N TYR A 149 8.84 13.50 25.12
CA TYR A 149 8.86 14.95 25.32
C TYR A 149 8.12 15.38 26.59
N ALA A 150 7.11 14.61 27.02
CA ALA A 150 6.42 14.83 28.29
C ALA A 150 7.22 14.34 29.52
N GLY A 151 8.41 13.79 29.32
CA GLY A 151 9.30 13.36 30.40
C GLY A 151 9.11 11.93 30.87
N ALA A 152 8.45 11.07 30.09
CA ALA A 152 8.34 9.65 30.42
C ALA A 152 9.73 8.99 30.40
N THR A 153 10.14 8.40 31.52
CA THR A 153 11.43 7.73 31.68
C THR A 153 11.35 6.20 31.62
N VAL A 154 10.15 5.65 31.76
CA VAL A 154 9.88 4.22 31.69
C VAL A 154 8.66 3.97 30.82
N ALA A 155 8.76 3.01 29.91
CA ALA A 155 7.64 2.50 29.13
C ALA A 155 7.57 0.99 29.30
N ALA A 156 6.37 0.47 29.65
CA ALA A 156 6.07 -0.94 29.64
C ALA A 156 4.94 -1.19 28.65
N TRP A 157 5.15 -2.13 27.73
CA TRP A 157 4.14 -2.43 26.70
C TRP A 157 4.02 -3.94 26.50
N TYR A 158 2.89 -4.32 25.96
CA TYR A 158 2.62 -5.68 25.53
C TYR A 158 2.81 -5.79 24.01
N PRO A 159 3.54 -6.79 23.48
CA PRO A 159 3.74 -6.94 22.05
C PRO A 159 2.46 -7.46 21.36
N ILE A 160 1.45 -6.59 21.27
CA ILE A 160 0.23 -6.82 20.51
C ILE A 160 0.41 -6.09 19.18
N THR A 161 -0.45 -6.18 18.25
CA THR A 161 -0.39 -5.51 16.94
C THR A 161 -0.01 -4.01 17.07
N PRO A 162 0.93 -3.48 16.29
CA PRO A 162 1.56 -4.02 15.07
C PRO A 162 2.95 -4.65 15.26
N VAL A 163 3.31 -5.06 16.44
CA VAL A 163 4.67 -5.54 16.79
C VAL A 163 5.12 -6.78 16.00
N THR A 164 4.22 -7.42 15.29
CA THR A 164 4.52 -8.58 14.44
C THR A 164 5.59 -8.29 13.36
N TYR A 165 5.87 -7.03 13.09
CA TYR A 165 6.81 -6.61 12.05
C TYR A 165 8.19 -6.22 12.58
N THR A 166 8.37 -6.08 13.88
CA THR A 166 9.63 -5.63 14.48
C THR A 166 10.55 -6.76 14.91
N HIS A 167 10.11 -8.01 14.82
CA HIS A 167 10.88 -9.21 15.19
C HIS A 167 11.35 -10.05 13.99
N LEU A 168 11.43 -9.45 12.79
CA LEU A 168 11.99 -10.10 11.60
C LEU A 168 13.34 -9.52 11.23
#